data_25139abb81d8ef39683dcd7302dd5d0a
#
_entry.id   25139abb81d8ef39683dcd7302dd5d0a
#
_cell.length_a   1.000
_cell.length_b   1.000
_cell.length_c   1.000
_cell.angle_alpha   90.00
_cell.angle_beta   90.00
_cell.angle_gamma   90.00
#
_symmetry.space_group_name_H-M   'P 1'
#
loop_
_entity.id
_entity.type
_entity.pdbx_description
1 polymer ?
#
loop_
_entity_poly.entity_id
_entity_poly.type
_entity_poly.pdbx_seq_one_letter_code
_entity_poly.pdbx_strand_id
1 'polypeptide(L)'
;MKEFLQINPVDTVAVALQDLPGIPAGHKFALRDIAEGEDIIKYGNPIGHATRDILKGELVDHNNITTNLSGVIDYSSITPNANANANSRLSLRGNLGGSLFLGYPRPDGQVGIRNDIWVIPTVGCVNGICRQIVERARRDSPPALPFREGAVTNDSEEITACQIHSAPSRKGRAGGESTILYFPHNYGCSQLGDDHENTRLILRDMVLHPNAGGVLVVGLGCENNQPREFEKLLGDYDRKRIRFLISQEVEGDEVEAGVEIVKELYVQALTYERVPTPLSYLRVGLKCGGSDGFSGITANPLLGAFSDWLCAQGGSTILTEVPEMFGAEHLLMRRAISDEVLQDTIHLINDFKEYYLSHGQPVGENPSPGNKAGGISTLEEKALGCTQKSGTSPVVGVLKYGERLSPTRSGLHLLSAPGNDLVASTALAAAGCQLVLFTTGRGTPFSTFAPTLKVSTNNELAHRKPQWIDFNAGVLLDDVTMDKLLQQFTLYVIDVASGRSRTTAELHGNAEFAIFKTGVTL
;
A
#
# COMPACT_ATOMS: atom_id res chain seq x y z
N MET A 1 -3.54 32.23 8.48
CA MET A 1 -3.85 30.92 7.87
C MET A 1 -4.97 31.09 6.85
N LYS A 2 -4.93 30.39 5.74
CA LYS A 2 -6.05 30.40 4.78
C LYS A 2 -7.24 29.65 5.38
N GLU A 3 -8.43 30.20 5.27
CA GLU A 3 -9.64 29.55 5.79
C GLU A 3 -10.13 28.41 4.88
N PHE A 4 -9.85 28.50 3.58
CA PHE A 4 -10.23 27.52 2.58
C PHE A 4 -9.22 27.42 1.43
N LEU A 5 -9.32 26.36 0.63
CA LEU A 5 -8.47 26.10 -0.52
C LEU A 5 -9.33 25.78 -1.76
N GLN A 6 -9.20 26.60 -2.81
CA GLN A 6 -9.57 26.22 -4.17
C GLN A 6 -8.35 25.51 -4.79
N ILE A 7 -8.50 24.24 -5.16
CA ILE A 7 -7.37 23.38 -5.57
C ILE A 7 -6.93 23.71 -7.00
N ASN A 8 -7.89 23.87 -7.90
CA ASN A 8 -7.65 24.27 -9.29
C ASN A 8 -8.43 25.55 -9.60
N PRO A 9 -7.88 26.48 -10.41
CA PRO A 9 -8.60 27.73 -10.76
C PRO A 9 -9.97 27.55 -11.41
N VAL A 10 -10.25 26.40 -12.04
CA VAL A 10 -11.55 26.10 -12.66
C VAL A 10 -12.54 25.42 -11.69
N ASP A 11 -12.12 25.10 -10.48
CA ASP A 11 -13.00 24.44 -9.50
C ASP A 11 -14.19 25.34 -9.15
N THR A 12 -15.38 24.75 -9.11
CA THR A 12 -16.62 25.42 -8.69
C THR A 12 -16.84 25.34 -7.18
N VAL A 13 -16.01 24.57 -6.48
CA VAL A 13 -16.02 24.39 -5.03
C VAL A 13 -14.65 24.65 -4.40
N ALA A 14 -14.63 25.01 -3.12
CA ALA A 14 -13.41 25.05 -2.30
C ALA A 14 -13.56 24.13 -1.08
N VAL A 15 -12.43 23.69 -0.51
CA VAL A 15 -12.37 22.88 0.70
C VAL A 15 -12.09 23.79 1.90
N ALA A 16 -12.92 23.69 2.94
CA ALA A 16 -12.70 24.40 4.21
C ALA A 16 -11.49 23.78 4.93
N LEU A 17 -10.48 24.59 5.29
CA LEU A 17 -9.28 24.13 6.01
C LEU A 17 -9.47 24.15 7.52
N GLN A 18 -10.52 24.84 7.99
CA GLN A 18 -10.98 24.91 9.38
C GLN A 18 -12.51 24.94 9.37
N ASP A 19 -13.14 24.80 10.54
CA ASP A 19 -14.59 24.93 10.63
C ASP A 19 -15.03 26.35 10.25
N LEU A 20 -15.95 26.44 9.29
CA LEU A 20 -16.64 27.67 8.87
C LEU A 20 -18.11 27.59 9.28
N PRO A 21 -18.85 28.70 9.34
CA PRO A 21 -20.28 28.69 9.68
C PRO A 21 -21.07 27.72 8.79
N GLY A 22 -21.52 26.57 9.35
CA GLY A 22 -22.27 25.56 8.63
C GLY A 22 -21.45 24.63 7.73
N ILE A 23 -20.11 24.73 7.70
CA ILE A 23 -19.22 23.93 6.85
C ILE A 23 -18.08 23.40 7.70
N PRO A 24 -18.06 22.10 8.04
CA PRO A 24 -16.97 21.50 8.79
C PRO A 24 -15.64 21.49 8.02
N ALA A 25 -14.53 21.48 8.73
CA ALA A 25 -13.20 21.30 8.14
C ALA A 25 -13.13 20.04 7.28
N GLY A 26 -12.45 20.12 6.13
CA GLY A 26 -12.38 19.05 5.15
C GLY A 26 -13.58 18.94 4.20
N HIS A 27 -14.68 19.63 4.48
CA HIS A 27 -15.85 19.68 3.61
C HIS A 27 -15.71 20.79 2.56
N LYS A 28 -16.49 20.65 1.49
CA LYS A 28 -16.46 21.60 0.39
C LYS A 28 -17.74 22.45 0.34
N PHE A 29 -17.62 23.65 -0.20
CA PHE A 29 -18.72 24.59 -0.41
C PHE A 29 -18.62 25.23 -1.79
N ALA A 30 -19.76 25.71 -2.31
CA ALA A 30 -19.86 26.32 -3.63
C ALA A 30 -19.20 27.70 -3.67
N LEU A 31 -18.33 27.95 -4.66
CA LEU A 31 -17.70 29.25 -4.91
C LEU A 31 -18.57 30.21 -5.70
N ARG A 32 -19.60 29.71 -6.36
CA ARG A 32 -20.62 30.42 -7.14
C ARG A 32 -21.95 29.66 -7.06
N ASP A 33 -23.00 30.22 -7.56
CA ASP A 33 -24.26 29.50 -7.76
C ASP A 33 -24.04 28.39 -8.80
N ILE A 34 -24.62 27.22 -8.54
CA ILE A 34 -24.55 26.00 -9.38
C ILE A 34 -25.99 25.56 -9.62
N ALA A 35 -26.40 25.46 -10.89
CA ALA A 35 -27.74 25.06 -11.26
C ALA A 35 -27.93 23.54 -11.14
N GLU A 36 -29.20 23.11 -10.95
CA GLU A 36 -29.56 21.68 -11.01
C GLU A 36 -29.08 21.06 -12.34
N GLY A 37 -28.45 19.88 -12.25
CA GLY A 37 -27.87 19.16 -13.39
C GLY A 37 -26.52 19.67 -13.87
N GLU A 38 -26.02 20.77 -13.31
CA GLU A 38 -24.69 21.29 -13.67
C GLU A 38 -23.59 20.47 -13.00
N ASP A 39 -22.48 20.23 -13.75
CA ASP A 39 -21.30 19.54 -13.23
C ASP A 39 -20.62 20.35 -12.11
N ILE A 40 -20.29 19.66 -11.03
CA ILE A 40 -19.51 20.22 -9.93
C ILE A 40 -18.05 19.85 -10.15
N ILE A 41 -17.18 20.87 -10.23
CA ILE A 41 -15.76 20.72 -10.57
C ILE A 41 -14.90 20.80 -9.30
N LYS A 42 -14.03 19.81 -9.10
CA LYS A 42 -12.97 19.77 -8.09
C LYS A 42 -11.74 19.09 -8.68
N TYR A 43 -10.55 19.51 -8.31
CA TYR A 43 -9.29 19.02 -8.92
C TYR A 43 -9.20 19.29 -10.44
N GLY A 44 -9.95 20.28 -10.96
CA GLY A 44 -10.04 20.57 -12.39
C GLY A 44 -10.87 19.56 -13.20
N ASN A 45 -11.63 18.67 -12.56
CA ASN A 45 -12.42 17.62 -13.19
C ASN A 45 -13.83 17.57 -12.57
N PRO A 46 -14.84 17.09 -13.30
CA PRO A 46 -16.17 16.84 -12.73
C PRO A 46 -16.10 15.77 -11.62
N ILE A 47 -16.75 16.05 -10.49
CA ILE A 47 -16.90 15.12 -9.37
C ILE A 47 -18.34 14.62 -9.23
N GLY A 48 -19.20 14.87 -10.20
CA GLY A 48 -20.63 14.61 -10.25
C GLY A 48 -21.40 15.85 -10.66
N HIS A 49 -22.74 15.78 -10.62
CA HIS A 49 -23.60 16.93 -10.93
C HIS A 49 -24.54 17.27 -9.78
N ALA A 50 -24.99 18.52 -9.74
CA ALA A 50 -25.91 19.02 -8.73
C ALA A 50 -27.30 18.39 -8.88
N THR A 51 -27.90 17.94 -7.77
CA THR A 51 -29.26 17.35 -7.76
C THR A 51 -30.35 18.41 -7.53
N ARG A 52 -29.96 19.63 -7.25
CA ARG A 52 -30.78 20.83 -7.10
C ARG A 52 -29.92 22.08 -7.26
N ASP A 53 -30.53 23.24 -7.34
CA ASP A 53 -29.78 24.50 -7.27
C ASP A 53 -29.01 24.59 -5.94
N ILE A 54 -27.75 25.03 -6.02
CA ILE A 54 -26.84 25.21 -4.89
C ILE A 54 -26.35 26.66 -4.91
N LEU A 55 -26.58 27.40 -3.82
CA LEU A 55 -26.18 28.78 -3.74
C LEU A 55 -24.70 28.93 -3.38
N LYS A 56 -24.09 30.03 -3.79
CA LYS A 56 -22.71 30.38 -3.38
C LYS A 56 -22.57 30.38 -1.86
N GLY A 57 -21.53 29.70 -1.38
CA GLY A 57 -21.23 29.52 0.05
C GLY A 57 -21.97 28.35 0.70
N GLU A 58 -22.86 27.68 -0.01
CA GLU A 58 -23.58 26.51 0.50
C GLU A 58 -22.66 25.25 0.53
N LEU A 59 -22.86 24.43 1.58
CA LEU A 59 -22.21 23.13 1.71
C LEU A 59 -22.55 22.23 0.51
N VAL A 60 -21.55 21.61 -0.10
CA VAL A 60 -21.70 20.62 -1.18
C VAL A 60 -21.34 19.25 -0.63
N ASP A 61 -22.33 18.37 -0.51
CA ASP A 61 -22.15 17.04 0.04
C ASP A 61 -23.08 16.02 -0.68
N HIS A 62 -23.11 14.78 -0.19
CA HIS A 62 -23.91 13.69 -0.74
C HIS A 62 -25.44 13.95 -0.76
N ASN A 63 -25.95 15.04 -0.21
CA ASN A 63 -27.38 15.42 -0.25
C ASN A 63 -27.73 16.30 -1.47
N ASN A 64 -26.73 16.92 -2.11
CA ASN A 64 -26.96 17.83 -3.23
C ASN A 64 -26.03 17.60 -4.43
N ILE A 65 -25.25 16.50 -4.43
CA ILE A 65 -24.46 16.02 -5.57
C ILE A 65 -24.72 14.53 -5.81
N THR A 66 -24.73 14.10 -7.06
CA THR A 66 -24.76 12.69 -7.44
C THR A 66 -23.69 12.36 -8.47
N THR A 67 -23.34 11.07 -8.61
CA THR A 67 -22.30 10.57 -9.51
C THR A 67 -22.72 10.68 -10.98
N ASN A 68 -21.73 10.90 -11.86
CA ASN A 68 -21.86 10.81 -13.32
C ASN A 68 -21.50 9.40 -13.83
N LEU A 69 -21.02 8.49 -12.97
CA LEU A 69 -20.53 7.19 -13.37
C LEU A 69 -21.68 6.25 -13.78
N SER A 70 -21.53 5.64 -14.95
CA SER A 70 -22.47 4.66 -15.47
C SER A 70 -21.71 3.54 -16.20
N GLY A 71 -21.75 2.32 -15.65
CA GLY A 71 -21.30 1.10 -16.33
C GLY A 71 -19.88 1.12 -16.92
N VAL A 72 -19.70 0.29 -17.94
CA VAL A 72 -18.46 0.22 -18.74
C VAL A 72 -18.40 1.39 -19.71
N ILE A 73 -17.22 1.98 -19.86
CA ILE A 73 -16.99 3.15 -20.71
C ILE A 73 -16.10 2.76 -21.91
N ASP A 74 -16.40 3.31 -23.08
CA ASP A 74 -15.51 3.24 -24.25
C ASP A 74 -14.42 4.31 -24.16
N TYR A 75 -13.18 3.86 -24.05
CA TYR A 75 -11.99 4.71 -23.97
C TYR A 75 -11.22 4.81 -25.28
N SER A 76 -11.80 4.41 -26.41
CA SER A 76 -11.15 4.39 -27.74
C SER A 76 -10.60 5.75 -28.19
N SER A 77 -11.13 6.85 -27.67
CA SER A 77 -10.64 8.22 -27.95
C SER A 77 -9.40 8.62 -27.13
N ILE A 78 -9.00 7.85 -26.14
CA ILE A 78 -7.83 8.15 -25.32
C ILE A 78 -6.57 7.66 -26.03
N THR A 79 -5.59 8.54 -26.17
CA THR A 79 -4.27 8.20 -26.68
C THR A 79 -3.21 8.46 -25.61
N PRO A 80 -2.14 7.64 -25.56
CA PRO A 80 -1.01 7.90 -24.67
C PRO A 80 -0.38 9.26 -24.98
N ASN A 81 0.01 10.00 -23.94
CA ASN A 81 0.76 11.23 -24.14
C ASN A 81 2.25 10.91 -24.31
N ALA A 82 2.74 10.90 -25.55
CA ALA A 82 4.13 10.62 -25.89
C ALA A 82 5.14 11.53 -25.14
N ASN A 83 4.71 12.70 -24.65
CA ASN A 83 5.53 13.66 -23.90
C ASN A 83 5.51 13.43 -22.37
N ALA A 84 4.73 12.49 -21.84
CA ALA A 84 4.72 12.16 -20.40
C ALA A 84 6.13 11.78 -19.89
N ASN A 85 6.96 11.21 -20.76
CA ASN A 85 8.34 10.84 -20.45
C ASN A 85 9.31 12.03 -20.30
N ALA A 86 9.01 13.20 -20.87
CA ALA A 86 9.93 14.34 -20.89
C ALA A 86 9.82 15.22 -19.64
N ASN A 87 8.62 15.35 -19.08
CA ASN A 87 8.37 16.28 -17.97
C ASN A 87 8.70 15.69 -16.58
N SER A 88 8.68 14.37 -16.40
CA SER A 88 8.99 13.72 -15.13
C SER A 88 10.48 13.74 -14.77
N ARG A 89 11.37 13.94 -15.73
CA ARG A 89 12.83 13.90 -15.53
C ARG A 89 13.46 15.21 -15.01
N LEU A 90 12.72 16.32 -14.98
CA LEU A 90 13.35 17.65 -14.88
C LEU A 90 13.21 18.38 -13.54
N SER A 91 12.26 18.04 -12.66
CA SER A 91 12.03 18.84 -11.44
C SER A 91 12.55 18.27 -10.12
N LEU A 92 12.87 16.96 -10.06
CA LEU A 92 13.22 16.29 -8.79
C LEU A 92 14.70 15.87 -8.69
N ARG A 93 15.61 16.45 -9.48
CA ARG A 93 17.06 16.33 -9.28
C ARG A 93 17.58 17.14 -8.08
N GLY A 94 16.75 17.29 -7.04
CA GLY A 94 17.21 17.84 -5.78
C GLY A 94 18.09 16.83 -5.06
N ASN A 95 19.29 17.22 -4.73
CA ASN A 95 20.37 16.78 -3.83
C ASN A 95 20.31 15.41 -3.08
N LEU A 96 19.39 14.47 -3.40
CA LEU A 96 19.35 13.11 -2.86
C LEU A 96 19.80 12.05 -3.88
N GLY A 97 20.47 12.47 -4.96
CA GLY A 97 21.03 11.57 -5.96
C GLY A 97 22.10 10.64 -5.34
N GLY A 98 21.95 9.33 -5.61
CA GLY A 98 22.85 8.31 -5.04
C GLY A 98 22.48 7.82 -3.65
N SER A 99 21.28 8.16 -3.13
CA SER A 99 20.81 7.64 -1.84
C SER A 99 20.71 6.11 -1.89
N LEU A 100 21.17 5.49 -0.81
CA LEU A 100 21.15 4.04 -0.60
C LEU A 100 20.26 3.73 0.60
N PHE A 101 19.70 2.53 0.64
CA PHE A 101 19.14 1.96 1.87
C PHE A 101 19.95 0.73 2.28
N LEU A 102 19.82 0.29 3.52
CA LEU A 102 20.46 -0.92 4.00
C LEU A 102 19.49 -2.10 3.84
N GLY A 103 19.76 -2.99 2.86
CA GLY A 103 18.90 -4.12 2.53
C GLY A 103 19.58 -5.47 2.72
N TYR A 104 18.78 -6.52 2.78
CA TYR A 104 19.22 -7.92 2.83
C TYR A 104 19.20 -8.53 1.43
N PRO A 105 20.35 -8.71 0.74
CA PRO A 105 20.37 -9.42 -0.54
C PRO A 105 19.89 -10.86 -0.38
N ARG A 106 19.11 -11.33 -1.36
CA ARG A 106 18.65 -12.71 -1.44
C ARG A 106 19.31 -13.44 -2.62
N PRO A 107 19.46 -14.77 -2.57
CA PRO A 107 20.09 -15.54 -3.64
C PRO A 107 19.43 -15.36 -5.02
N ASP A 108 18.14 -15.07 -5.06
CA ASP A 108 17.35 -14.81 -6.27
C ASP A 108 17.51 -13.38 -6.83
N GLY A 109 18.44 -12.59 -6.27
CA GLY A 109 18.70 -11.22 -6.69
C GLY A 109 17.72 -10.18 -6.15
N GLN A 110 16.72 -10.57 -5.36
CA GLN A 110 15.85 -9.64 -4.65
C GLN A 110 16.54 -9.08 -3.40
N VAL A 111 15.97 -8.02 -2.82
CA VAL A 111 16.48 -7.43 -1.57
C VAL A 111 15.34 -7.25 -0.58
N GLY A 112 15.50 -7.76 0.62
CA GLY A 112 14.55 -7.56 1.72
C GLY A 112 14.88 -6.32 2.55
N ILE A 113 13.87 -5.69 3.15
CA ILE A 113 14.01 -4.63 4.15
C ILE A 113 13.78 -5.16 5.58
N ARG A 114 13.44 -6.44 5.68
CA ARG A 114 13.32 -7.23 6.93
C ARG A 114 13.98 -8.58 6.72
N ASN A 115 14.12 -9.31 7.82
CA ASN A 115 14.76 -10.62 7.85
C ASN A 115 14.02 -11.56 8.79
N ASP A 116 12.68 -11.48 8.77
CA ASP A 116 11.81 -12.21 9.69
C ASP A 116 11.66 -13.68 9.30
N ILE A 117 11.36 -14.52 10.28
CA ILE A 117 10.99 -15.92 10.06
C ILE A 117 9.47 -16.01 9.97
N TRP A 118 8.99 -16.55 8.86
CA TRP A 118 7.56 -16.66 8.59
C TRP A 118 7.09 -18.12 8.63
N VAL A 119 6.01 -18.38 9.38
CA VAL A 119 5.31 -19.66 9.38
C VAL A 119 4.00 -19.47 8.63
N ILE A 120 3.88 -20.13 7.48
CA ILE A 120 2.78 -19.94 6.54
C ILE A 120 2.02 -21.25 6.36
N PRO A 121 0.75 -21.34 6.78
CA PRO A 121 -0.08 -22.51 6.51
C PRO A 121 -0.49 -22.56 5.03
N THR A 122 -0.58 -23.76 4.44
CA THR A 122 -1.22 -23.96 3.13
C THR A 122 -2.74 -24.05 3.23
N VAL A 123 -3.25 -24.32 4.44
CA VAL A 123 -4.68 -24.49 4.74
C VAL A 123 -5.01 -24.03 6.15
N GLY A 124 -6.21 -23.48 6.34
CA GLY A 124 -6.67 -23.00 7.64
C GLY A 124 -6.70 -24.06 8.76
N CYS A 125 -6.82 -25.34 8.42
CA CYS A 125 -6.85 -26.45 9.39
C CYS A 125 -5.60 -26.53 10.27
N VAL A 126 -4.43 -26.09 9.79
CA VAL A 126 -3.15 -26.12 10.54
C VAL A 126 -2.80 -24.81 11.23
N ASN A 127 -3.70 -23.81 11.25
CA ASN A 127 -3.47 -22.55 11.96
C ASN A 127 -3.08 -22.75 13.43
N GLY A 128 -3.73 -23.71 14.12
CA GLY A 128 -3.43 -24.03 15.52
C GLY A 128 -2.02 -24.59 15.72
N ILE A 129 -1.55 -25.42 14.79
CA ILE A 129 -0.19 -25.99 14.78
C ILE A 129 0.82 -24.85 14.53
N CYS A 130 0.62 -24.01 13.50
CA CYS A 130 1.49 -22.88 13.20
C CYS A 130 1.63 -21.92 14.39
N ARG A 131 0.52 -21.61 15.09
CA ARG A 131 0.54 -20.78 16.28
C ARG A 131 1.40 -21.41 17.39
N GLN A 132 1.21 -22.68 17.68
CA GLN A 132 1.98 -23.38 18.71
C GLN A 132 3.48 -23.44 18.38
N ILE A 133 3.84 -23.69 17.12
CA ILE A 133 5.22 -23.67 16.65
C ILE A 133 5.84 -22.30 16.95
N VAL A 134 5.17 -21.21 16.55
CA VAL A 134 5.69 -19.85 16.75
C VAL A 134 5.78 -19.46 18.22
N GLU A 135 4.77 -19.80 19.04
CA GLU A 135 4.78 -19.53 20.47
C GLU A 135 5.90 -20.27 21.20
N ARG A 136 6.16 -21.54 20.85
CA ARG A 136 7.26 -22.32 21.43
C ARG A 136 8.61 -21.81 20.93
N ALA A 137 8.77 -21.60 19.61
CA ALA A 137 10.01 -21.11 19.04
C ALA A 137 10.43 -19.74 19.59
N ARG A 138 9.47 -18.82 19.81
CA ARG A 138 9.74 -17.49 20.42
C ARG A 138 10.24 -17.60 21.86
N ARG A 139 9.76 -18.60 22.65
CA ARG A 139 10.22 -18.83 24.02
C ARG A 139 11.66 -19.36 24.05
N ASP A 140 11.97 -20.22 23.10
CA ASP A 140 13.24 -20.96 23.05
C ASP A 140 14.33 -20.16 22.29
N SER A 141 13.97 -19.14 21.54
CA SER A 141 14.93 -18.31 20.80
C SER A 141 15.64 -17.34 21.74
N PRO A 142 16.96 -17.16 21.63
CA PRO A 142 17.66 -16.15 22.39
C PRO A 142 17.08 -14.76 22.09
N PRO A 143 17.07 -13.83 23.10
CA PRO A 143 16.65 -12.48 22.84
C PRO A 143 17.49 -11.90 21.71
N ALA A 144 16.78 -11.33 20.74
CA ALA A 144 17.36 -10.76 19.55
C ALA A 144 18.56 -9.84 19.89
N LEU A 145 19.71 -10.04 19.21
CA LEU A 145 20.92 -9.26 19.42
C LEU A 145 20.68 -7.78 19.10
N PRO A 146 21.26 -6.83 19.87
CA PRO A 146 21.13 -5.43 19.56
C PRO A 146 21.80 -5.08 18.24
N PHE A 147 21.23 -4.11 17.52
CA PHE A 147 21.78 -3.51 16.31
C PHE A 147 23.27 -3.16 16.51
N ARG A 148 24.16 -3.76 15.72
CA ARG A 148 25.55 -3.31 15.61
C ARG A 148 25.61 -2.31 14.47
N GLU A 149 25.81 -1.03 14.81
CA GLU A 149 26.23 -0.02 13.84
C GLU A 149 27.57 -0.44 13.26
N GLY A 150 27.58 -0.88 12.01
CA GLY A 150 28.79 -0.88 11.21
C GLY A 150 29.18 0.57 10.98
N ALA A 151 30.36 0.97 11.45
CA ALA A 151 30.87 2.31 11.36
C ALA A 151 30.89 2.79 9.90
N VAL A 152 29.93 3.65 9.53
CA VAL A 152 30.05 4.56 8.42
C VAL A 152 30.29 5.94 9.02
N THR A 153 31.55 6.33 9.07
CA THR A 153 31.95 7.71 9.37
C THR A 153 31.51 8.59 8.21
N ASN A 154 30.43 9.32 8.38
CA ASN A 154 30.13 10.49 7.57
C ASN A 154 30.34 11.72 8.42
N ASP A 155 31.51 12.36 8.22
CA ASP A 155 31.72 13.77 8.52
C ASP A 155 30.81 14.60 7.59
N SER A 156 29.66 15.00 8.09
CA SER A 156 28.90 16.11 7.53
C SER A 156 28.03 16.72 8.62
N GLU A 157 28.26 17.99 8.81
CA GLU A 157 27.73 18.96 9.76
C GLU A 157 26.30 18.72 10.27
N GLU A 158 26.16 18.88 11.59
CA GLU A 158 24.92 18.95 12.35
C GLU A 158 23.90 19.88 11.69
N ILE A 159 22.88 19.29 11.04
CA ILE A 159 21.64 20.00 10.77
C ILE A 159 20.77 19.85 12.01
N THR A 160 20.72 20.91 12.80
CA THR A 160 19.87 21.06 14.00
C THR A 160 18.42 20.76 13.61
N ALA A 161 17.89 19.66 14.14
CA ALA A 161 16.50 19.27 13.98
C ALA A 161 15.60 20.34 14.62
N CYS A 162 14.97 21.16 13.80
CA CYS A 162 13.90 22.05 14.21
C CYS A 162 12.74 21.19 14.72
N GLN A 163 12.27 21.48 15.93
CA GLN A 163 11.19 20.79 16.64
C GLN A 163 9.87 20.89 15.86
N ILE A 164 9.68 19.99 14.91
CA ILE A 164 8.35 19.61 14.46
C ILE A 164 7.99 18.43 15.35
N HIS A 165 6.83 18.47 16.01
CA HIS A 165 6.32 17.37 16.82
C HIS A 165 6.10 16.16 15.91
N SER A 166 7.19 15.52 15.50
CA SER A 166 7.20 14.11 15.14
C SER A 166 6.84 13.36 16.43
N ALA A 167 5.99 12.37 16.33
CA ALA A 167 5.84 11.40 17.42
C ALA A 167 7.24 11.08 17.94
N PRO A 168 7.48 11.13 19.27
CA PRO A 168 8.82 10.97 19.81
C PRO A 168 9.42 9.74 19.15
N SER A 169 10.64 9.86 18.63
CA SER A 169 11.41 8.71 18.18
C SER A 169 11.48 7.78 19.38
N ARG A 170 10.47 6.93 19.52
CA ARG A 170 10.49 5.86 20.51
C ARG A 170 11.62 4.98 20.00
N LYS A 171 12.79 5.13 20.60
CA LYS A 171 13.81 4.10 20.61
C LYS A 171 13.10 2.85 21.14
N GLY A 172 12.35 2.19 20.24
CA GLY A 172 11.85 0.87 20.46
C GLY A 172 13.07 0.07 20.85
N ARG A 173 12.99 -0.74 21.87
CA ARG A 173 14.05 -1.68 22.23
C ARG A 173 14.66 -2.14 20.92
N ALA A 174 15.94 -1.89 20.74
CA ALA A 174 16.76 -2.51 19.72
C ALA A 174 16.76 -4.01 20.03
N GLY A 175 15.64 -4.65 19.73
CA GLY A 175 15.48 -6.09 19.73
C GLY A 175 16.01 -6.56 18.41
N GLY A 176 16.67 -7.68 18.40
CA GLY A 176 17.32 -8.27 17.25
C GLY A 176 16.46 -8.29 15.99
N GLU A 177 17.14 -8.26 14.88
CA GLU A 177 16.58 -7.94 13.57
C GLU A 177 15.56 -8.96 13.03
N SER A 178 15.43 -10.17 13.61
CA SER A 178 14.54 -11.21 13.11
C SER A 178 13.39 -11.49 14.10
N THR A 179 12.16 -11.35 13.62
CA THR A 179 10.94 -11.68 14.36
C THR A 179 10.35 -12.97 13.79
N ILE A 180 9.82 -13.86 14.64
CA ILE A 180 9.12 -15.07 14.17
C ILE A 180 7.64 -14.73 14.09
N LEU A 181 7.02 -14.85 12.92
CA LEU A 181 5.62 -14.50 12.65
C LEU A 181 4.88 -15.69 12.06
N TYR A 182 3.57 -15.80 12.32
CA TYR A 182 2.68 -16.70 11.57
C TYR A 182 1.48 -15.93 11.02
N PHE A 183 0.93 -16.43 9.93
CA PHE A 183 -0.12 -15.74 9.18
C PHE A 183 -1.35 -16.65 9.06
N PRO A 184 -2.27 -16.62 10.04
CA PRO A 184 -3.48 -17.46 10.02
C PRO A 184 -4.43 -17.03 8.89
N HIS A 185 -5.08 -18.01 8.26
CA HIS A 185 -6.12 -17.77 7.26
C HIS A 185 -7.14 -18.90 7.19
N ASN A 186 -8.26 -18.68 6.51
CA ASN A 186 -9.37 -19.62 6.38
C ASN A 186 -9.50 -20.22 4.97
N TYR A 187 -8.39 -20.28 4.23
CA TYR A 187 -8.33 -20.71 2.83
C TYR A 187 -7.62 -22.06 2.68
N GLY A 188 -7.50 -22.54 1.44
CA GLY A 188 -6.68 -23.69 1.08
C GLY A 188 -7.42 -25.02 0.99
N CYS A 189 -8.67 -25.10 1.48
CA CYS A 189 -9.55 -26.25 1.30
C CYS A 189 -10.93 -25.82 0.82
N SER A 190 -11.61 -26.69 0.08
CA SER A 190 -12.98 -26.46 -0.41
C SER A 190 -13.15 -25.21 -1.28
N GLN A 191 -12.09 -24.76 -1.93
CA GLN A 191 -12.08 -23.66 -2.90
C GLN A 191 -12.06 -24.18 -4.33
N LEU A 192 -12.74 -23.47 -5.22
CA LEU A 192 -12.84 -23.79 -6.65
C LEU A 192 -12.38 -22.61 -7.51
N GLY A 193 -11.98 -22.92 -8.76
CA GLY A 193 -11.68 -21.91 -9.79
C GLY A 193 -10.69 -20.85 -9.32
N ASP A 194 -11.03 -19.61 -9.60
CA ASP A 194 -10.16 -18.45 -9.33
C ASP A 194 -9.87 -18.25 -7.85
N ASP A 195 -10.80 -18.59 -6.94
CA ASP A 195 -10.56 -18.49 -5.50
C ASP A 195 -9.44 -19.43 -5.04
N HIS A 196 -9.37 -20.63 -5.62
CA HIS A 196 -8.28 -21.58 -5.35
C HIS A 196 -6.96 -21.07 -5.92
N GLU A 197 -6.98 -20.60 -7.16
CA GLU A 197 -5.77 -20.06 -7.82
C GLU A 197 -5.27 -18.80 -7.12
N ASN A 198 -6.14 -17.85 -6.77
CA ASN A 198 -5.79 -16.66 -5.99
C ASN A 198 -5.12 -17.03 -4.67
N THR A 199 -5.63 -18.05 -3.97
CA THR A 199 -5.04 -18.53 -2.72
C THR A 199 -3.62 -19.07 -2.95
N ARG A 200 -3.44 -19.90 -3.96
CA ARG A 200 -2.13 -20.48 -4.31
C ARG A 200 -1.11 -19.41 -4.67
N LEU A 201 -1.50 -18.46 -5.53
CA LEU A 201 -0.61 -17.39 -5.99
C LEU A 201 -0.20 -16.46 -4.84
N ILE A 202 -1.13 -15.99 -4.03
CA ILE A 202 -0.82 -15.11 -2.89
C ILE A 202 0.08 -15.81 -1.87
N LEU A 203 -0.21 -17.05 -1.50
CA LEU A 203 0.64 -17.81 -0.56
C LEU A 203 2.02 -18.09 -1.14
N ARG A 204 2.13 -18.42 -2.44
CA ARG A 204 3.42 -18.54 -3.16
C ARG A 204 4.24 -17.25 -3.02
N ASP A 205 3.61 -16.12 -3.26
CA ASP A 205 4.27 -14.82 -3.27
C ASP A 205 4.69 -14.38 -1.87
N MET A 206 3.92 -14.74 -0.85
CA MET A 206 4.35 -14.61 0.55
C MET A 206 5.59 -15.47 0.85
N VAL A 207 5.59 -16.75 0.45
CA VAL A 207 6.72 -17.68 0.68
C VAL A 207 7.99 -17.16 0.01
N LEU A 208 7.88 -16.62 -1.21
CA LEU A 208 9.00 -16.09 -1.97
C LEU A 208 9.38 -14.64 -1.62
N HIS A 209 8.66 -14.00 -0.69
CA HIS A 209 8.85 -12.58 -0.39
C HIS A 209 10.24 -12.27 0.20
N PRO A 210 10.94 -11.22 -0.27
CA PRO A 210 12.32 -10.95 0.16
C PRO A 210 12.45 -10.48 1.62
N ASN A 211 11.39 -9.99 2.26
CA ASN A 211 11.41 -9.61 3.67
C ASN A 211 11.51 -10.83 4.61
N ALA A 212 11.17 -12.02 4.16
CA ALA A 212 11.37 -13.24 4.93
C ALA A 212 12.84 -13.69 4.88
N GLY A 213 13.50 -13.77 6.01
CA GLY A 213 14.82 -14.38 6.17
C GLY A 213 14.76 -15.90 6.16
N GLY A 214 13.64 -16.47 6.62
CA GLY A 214 13.34 -17.89 6.56
C GLY A 214 11.83 -18.13 6.53
N VAL A 215 11.39 -19.20 5.87
CA VAL A 215 9.97 -19.56 5.76
C VAL A 215 9.78 -21.04 6.07
N LEU A 216 8.88 -21.34 7.00
CA LEU A 216 8.32 -22.67 7.19
C LEU A 216 6.91 -22.71 6.60
N VAL A 217 6.71 -23.49 5.56
CA VAL A 217 5.40 -23.78 4.97
C VAL A 217 4.83 -25.02 5.66
N VAL A 218 3.65 -24.89 6.27
CA VAL A 218 2.99 -25.99 7.00
C VAL A 218 1.73 -26.41 6.27
N GLY A 219 1.69 -27.66 5.82
CA GLY A 219 0.52 -28.28 5.24
C GLY A 219 -0.12 -29.32 6.16
N LEU A 220 -1.39 -29.63 5.93
CA LEU A 220 -2.06 -30.75 6.59
C LEU A 220 -1.73 -32.06 5.86
N GLY A 221 -1.94 -32.14 4.54
CA GLY A 221 -1.69 -33.30 3.68
C GLY A 221 -2.87 -33.72 2.82
N CYS A 222 -4.12 -33.30 3.18
CA CYS A 222 -5.35 -33.68 2.44
C CYS A 222 -6.13 -32.48 1.86
N GLU A 223 -5.61 -31.28 1.96
CA GLU A 223 -6.22 -30.04 1.47
C GLU A 223 -6.23 -29.94 -0.08
N ASN A 224 -7.09 -29.09 -0.63
CA ASN A 224 -7.08 -28.78 -2.09
C ASN A 224 -5.77 -28.10 -2.50
N ASN A 225 -5.22 -27.23 -1.65
CA ASN A 225 -3.91 -26.62 -1.85
C ASN A 225 -2.80 -27.57 -1.41
N GLN A 226 -2.71 -28.74 -2.07
CA GLN A 226 -1.77 -29.84 -1.75
C GLN A 226 -0.33 -29.32 -1.59
N PRO A 227 0.35 -29.55 -0.44
CA PRO A 227 1.69 -29.00 -0.19
C PRO A 227 2.73 -29.35 -1.27
N ARG A 228 2.70 -30.56 -1.81
CA ARG A 228 3.63 -30.99 -2.86
C ARG A 228 3.37 -30.32 -4.22
N GLU A 229 2.10 -30.06 -4.57
CA GLU A 229 1.74 -29.30 -5.77
C GLU A 229 2.01 -27.80 -5.57
N PHE A 230 1.79 -27.30 -4.37
CA PHE A 230 2.15 -25.94 -3.99
C PHE A 230 3.66 -25.69 -4.07
N GLU A 231 4.50 -26.65 -3.62
CA GLU A 231 5.95 -26.55 -3.72
C GLU A 231 6.41 -26.38 -5.18
N LYS A 232 5.77 -27.06 -6.14
CA LYS A 232 6.09 -26.92 -7.57
C LYS A 232 5.87 -25.50 -8.11
N LEU A 233 4.91 -24.74 -7.53
CA LEU A 233 4.65 -23.35 -7.93
C LEU A 233 5.79 -22.40 -7.55
N LEU A 234 6.63 -22.76 -6.58
CA LEU A 234 7.77 -21.94 -6.19
C LEU A 234 8.85 -21.90 -7.26
N GLY A 235 8.87 -22.88 -8.16
CA GLY A 235 9.93 -23.04 -9.16
C GLY A 235 11.28 -23.36 -8.51
N ASP A 236 12.32 -22.69 -9.00
CA ASP A 236 13.65 -22.78 -8.37
C ASP A 236 13.70 -21.83 -7.16
N TYR A 237 13.93 -22.37 -5.97
CA TYR A 237 13.94 -21.60 -4.73
C TYR A 237 15.05 -22.08 -3.77
N ASP A 238 15.48 -21.22 -2.86
CA ASP A 238 16.50 -21.55 -1.86
C ASP A 238 15.93 -22.45 -0.75
N ARG A 239 16.28 -23.75 -0.82
CA ARG A 239 15.87 -24.78 0.15
C ARG A 239 16.46 -24.56 1.56
N LYS A 240 17.48 -23.72 1.72
CA LYS A 240 17.99 -23.34 3.03
C LYS A 240 17.09 -22.28 3.69
N ARG A 241 16.46 -21.41 2.88
CA ARG A 241 15.57 -20.35 3.34
C ARG A 241 14.12 -20.81 3.45
N ILE A 242 13.66 -21.75 2.61
CA ILE A 242 12.26 -22.20 2.56
C ILE A 242 12.20 -23.69 2.85
N ARG A 243 11.45 -24.06 3.87
CA ARG A 243 11.28 -25.45 4.33
C ARG A 243 9.79 -25.80 4.39
N PHE A 244 9.49 -27.07 4.24
CA PHE A 244 8.13 -27.62 4.28
C PHE A 244 7.97 -28.60 5.43
N LEU A 245 6.77 -28.62 6.03
CA LEU A 245 6.33 -29.61 6.99
C LEU A 245 4.90 -30.02 6.64
N ILE A 246 4.65 -31.32 6.46
CA ILE A 246 3.32 -31.88 6.20
C ILE A 246 2.89 -32.63 7.45
N SER A 247 1.91 -32.10 8.18
CA SER A 247 1.53 -32.57 9.53
C SER A 247 1.16 -34.07 9.55
N GLN A 248 0.43 -34.55 8.54
CA GLN A 248 0.02 -35.96 8.46
C GLN A 248 1.17 -36.92 8.11
N GLU A 249 2.31 -36.42 7.68
CA GLU A 249 3.50 -37.23 7.33
C GLU A 249 4.55 -37.24 8.46
N VAL A 250 4.37 -36.42 9.51
CA VAL A 250 5.30 -36.37 10.65
C VAL A 250 5.04 -37.55 11.58
N GLU A 251 6.10 -38.32 11.88
CA GLU A 251 6.08 -39.30 12.96
C GLU A 251 6.33 -38.58 14.30
N GLY A 252 5.36 -38.60 15.21
CA GLY A 252 5.44 -37.95 16.52
C GLY A 252 4.74 -36.59 16.61
N ASP A 253 5.33 -35.62 17.32
CA ASP A 253 4.78 -34.28 17.53
C ASP A 253 5.20 -33.33 16.39
N GLU A 254 4.26 -32.98 15.53
CA GLU A 254 4.48 -32.06 14.39
C GLU A 254 4.82 -30.64 14.86
N VAL A 255 4.38 -30.23 16.08
CA VAL A 255 4.75 -28.92 16.64
C VAL A 255 6.23 -28.91 17.03
N GLU A 256 6.73 -30.00 17.64
CA GLU A 256 8.15 -30.12 18.00
C GLU A 256 9.04 -30.14 16.75
N ALA A 257 8.66 -30.91 15.73
CA ALA A 257 9.36 -30.94 14.44
C ALA A 257 9.39 -29.53 13.80
N GLY A 258 8.26 -28.82 13.83
CA GLY A 258 8.17 -27.47 13.30
C GLY A 258 9.03 -26.45 14.07
N VAL A 259 9.12 -26.58 15.39
CA VAL A 259 9.98 -25.72 16.24
C VAL A 259 11.45 -25.91 15.88
N GLU A 260 11.92 -27.15 15.69
CA GLU A 260 13.31 -27.39 15.30
C GLU A 260 13.62 -26.79 13.91
N ILE A 261 12.75 -26.92 12.93
CA ILE A 261 12.92 -26.29 11.62
C ILE A 261 12.97 -24.76 11.76
N VAL A 262 12.10 -24.15 12.57
CA VAL A 262 12.10 -22.69 12.78
C VAL A 262 13.41 -22.24 13.45
N LYS A 263 13.97 -22.99 14.39
CA LYS A 263 15.27 -22.71 15.01
C LYS A 263 16.40 -22.74 13.99
N GLU A 264 16.43 -23.76 13.10
CA GLU A 264 17.40 -23.84 12.01
C GLU A 264 17.30 -22.61 11.09
N LEU A 265 16.08 -22.26 10.65
CA LEU A 265 15.81 -21.08 9.82
C LEU A 265 16.22 -19.79 10.51
N TYR A 266 16.00 -19.67 11.81
CA TYR A 266 16.40 -18.51 12.62
C TYR A 266 17.93 -18.37 12.66
N VAL A 267 18.65 -19.46 12.94
CA VAL A 267 20.13 -19.48 12.91
C VAL A 267 20.66 -19.11 11.53
N GLN A 268 20.06 -19.64 10.48
CA GLN A 268 20.42 -19.28 9.11
C GLN A 268 20.16 -17.78 8.82
N ALA A 269 19.01 -17.25 9.25
CA ALA A 269 18.69 -15.83 9.05
C ALA A 269 19.68 -14.91 9.76
N LEU A 270 20.24 -15.28 10.90
CA LEU A 270 21.26 -14.51 11.60
C LEU A 270 22.57 -14.36 10.81
N THR A 271 22.78 -15.17 9.78
CA THR A 271 23.96 -15.05 8.90
C THR A 271 23.80 -13.99 7.81
N TYR A 272 22.59 -13.50 7.57
CA TYR A 272 22.36 -12.45 6.58
C TYR A 272 22.66 -11.08 7.16
N GLU A 273 23.38 -10.27 6.42
CA GLU A 273 23.77 -8.92 6.80
C GLU A 273 23.11 -7.90 5.88
N ARG A 274 22.82 -6.72 6.43
CA ARG A 274 22.37 -5.58 5.64
C ARG A 274 23.55 -4.97 4.90
N VAL A 275 23.36 -4.68 3.61
CA VAL A 275 24.36 -4.01 2.79
C VAL A 275 23.79 -2.74 2.17
N PRO A 276 24.64 -1.73 1.88
CA PRO A 276 24.23 -0.56 1.11
C PRO A 276 23.68 -1.00 -0.26
N THR A 277 22.42 -0.64 -0.52
CA THR A 277 21.65 -1.10 -1.68
C THR A 277 21.06 0.08 -2.43
N PRO A 278 21.17 0.14 -3.77
CA PRO A 278 20.55 1.19 -4.57
C PRO A 278 19.02 1.20 -4.44
N LEU A 279 18.42 2.40 -4.51
CA LEU A 279 16.97 2.58 -4.47
C LEU A 279 16.22 1.90 -5.63
N SER A 280 16.92 1.53 -6.70
CA SER A 280 16.36 0.72 -7.79
C SER A 280 15.85 -0.66 -7.36
N TYR A 281 16.26 -1.17 -6.21
CA TYR A 281 15.74 -2.38 -5.61
C TYR A 281 14.53 -2.15 -4.69
N LEU A 282 14.18 -0.88 -4.39
CA LEU A 282 13.06 -0.58 -3.50
C LEU A 282 11.74 -0.56 -4.28
N ARG A 283 10.76 -1.34 -3.80
CA ARG A 283 9.41 -1.46 -4.35
C ARG A 283 8.42 -1.09 -3.27
N VAL A 284 7.58 -0.12 -3.56
CA VAL A 284 6.67 0.48 -2.59
C VAL A 284 5.24 0.42 -3.08
N GLY A 285 4.35 -0.14 -2.28
CA GLY A 285 2.91 -0.14 -2.52
C GLY A 285 2.26 1.17 -2.07
N LEU A 286 1.34 1.67 -2.87
CA LEU A 286 0.58 2.90 -2.60
C LEU A 286 -0.87 2.56 -2.29
N LYS A 287 -1.32 2.88 -1.08
CA LYS A 287 -2.63 2.50 -0.53
C LYS A 287 -3.29 3.68 0.20
N CYS A 288 -4.60 3.68 0.28
CA CYS A 288 -5.32 4.55 1.22
C CYS A 288 -6.49 3.81 1.86
N GLY A 289 -6.91 4.27 3.05
CA GLY A 289 -8.08 3.75 3.75
C GLY A 289 -8.57 4.73 4.80
N GLY A 290 -9.90 4.79 5.02
CA GLY A 290 -10.48 5.79 5.89
C GLY A 290 -10.23 7.22 5.41
N SER A 291 -10.35 7.46 4.09
CA SER A 291 -10.09 8.76 3.46
C SER A 291 -11.07 9.84 3.91
N ASP A 292 -10.60 11.09 3.91
CA ASP A 292 -11.35 12.31 4.23
C ASP A 292 -11.14 13.39 3.16
N GLY A 293 -11.75 14.56 3.32
CA GLY A 293 -11.63 15.67 2.37
C GLY A 293 -10.22 16.25 2.23
N PHE A 294 -9.31 15.97 3.18
CA PHE A 294 -7.92 16.39 3.13
C PHE A 294 -7.02 15.40 2.39
N SER A 295 -7.47 14.16 2.17
CA SER A 295 -6.66 13.10 1.57
C SER A 295 -6.05 13.49 0.23
N GLY A 296 -6.82 14.11 -0.66
CA GLY A 296 -6.38 14.53 -2.00
C GLY A 296 -5.61 15.86 -2.02
N ILE A 297 -5.40 16.52 -0.88
CA ILE A 297 -4.66 17.79 -0.80
C ILE A 297 -3.43 17.75 0.11
N THR A 298 -3.26 16.68 0.89
CA THR A 298 -2.13 16.50 1.81
C THR A 298 -1.40 15.19 1.56
N ALA A 299 -1.83 14.08 2.18
CA ALA A 299 -1.09 12.82 2.19
C ALA A 299 -1.00 12.16 0.80
N ASN A 300 -2.06 12.16 -0.01
CA ASN A 300 -2.00 11.55 -1.33
C ASN A 300 -1.05 12.28 -2.30
N PRO A 301 -1.08 13.63 -2.41
CA PRO A 301 -0.06 14.36 -3.16
C PRO A 301 1.37 14.16 -2.65
N LEU A 302 1.57 14.04 -1.32
CA LEU A 302 2.89 13.72 -0.76
C LEU A 302 3.38 12.34 -1.22
N LEU A 303 2.52 11.32 -1.19
CA LEU A 303 2.86 10.01 -1.73
C LEU A 303 3.12 10.07 -3.23
N GLY A 304 2.39 10.89 -3.98
CA GLY A 304 2.61 11.10 -5.41
C GLY A 304 3.98 11.70 -5.70
N ALA A 305 4.35 12.74 -4.97
CA ALA A 305 5.69 13.34 -5.09
C ALA A 305 6.81 12.35 -4.71
N PHE A 306 6.59 11.54 -3.67
CA PHE A 306 7.50 10.45 -3.32
C PHE A 306 7.58 9.37 -4.41
N SER A 307 6.45 8.99 -5.00
CA SER A 307 6.39 8.03 -6.11
C SER A 307 7.22 8.51 -7.29
N ASP A 308 7.05 9.75 -7.69
CA ASP A 308 7.82 10.37 -8.78
C ASP A 308 9.32 10.40 -8.46
N TRP A 309 9.67 10.77 -7.23
CA TRP A 309 11.05 10.77 -6.78
C TRP A 309 11.67 9.36 -6.81
N LEU A 310 10.98 8.33 -6.26
CA LEU A 310 11.49 6.96 -6.22
C LEU A 310 11.63 6.37 -7.63
N CYS A 311 10.66 6.58 -8.51
CA CYS A 311 10.73 6.17 -9.91
C CYS A 311 11.92 6.83 -10.63
N ALA A 312 12.21 8.10 -10.36
CA ALA A 312 13.38 8.80 -10.91
C ALA A 312 14.72 8.22 -10.41
N GLN A 313 14.75 7.56 -9.23
CA GLN A 313 15.90 6.82 -8.72
C GLN A 313 15.98 5.37 -9.26
N GLY A 314 15.10 4.99 -10.17
CA GLY A 314 15.02 3.63 -10.73
C GLY A 314 14.27 2.62 -9.87
N GLY A 315 13.68 3.04 -8.75
CA GLY A 315 12.80 2.20 -7.94
C GLY A 315 11.42 2.01 -8.56
N SER A 316 10.53 1.33 -7.85
CA SER A 316 9.18 1.06 -8.34
C SER A 316 8.12 1.42 -7.32
N THR A 317 7.00 1.94 -7.81
CA THR A 317 5.78 2.10 -7.04
C THR A 317 4.62 1.36 -7.70
N ILE A 318 3.69 0.85 -6.89
CA ILE A 318 2.52 0.12 -7.37
C ILE A 318 1.28 0.76 -6.78
N LEU A 319 0.40 1.29 -7.65
CA LEU A 319 -0.93 1.76 -7.28
C LEU A 319 -1.95 0.64 -7.47
N THR A 320 -2.84 0.45 -6.50
CA THR A 320 -3.93 -0.54 -6.57
C THR A 320 -5.26 0.10 -6.17
N GLU A 321 -6.26 -0.71 -5.79
CA GLU A 321 -7.62 -0.26 -5.46
C GLU A 321 -8.37 0.20 -6.72
N VAL A 322 -8.52 -0.72 -7.69
CA VAL A 322 -9.11 -0.40 -9.00
C VAL A 322 -10.45 0.35 -8.90
N PRO A 323 -11.38 -0.01 -7.99
CA PRO A 323 -12.62 0.76 -7.83
C PRO A 323 -12.41 2.21 -7.40
N GLU A 324 -11.27 2.54 -6.81
CA GLU A 324 -10.91 3.92 -6.45
C GLU A 324 -10.20 4.69 -7.57
N MET A 325 -10.18 4.12 -8.79
CA MET A 325 -9.72 4.79 -10.01
C MET A 325 -10.89 5.25 -10.89
N PHE A 326 -12.12 4.75 -10.64
CA PHE A 326 -13.30 5.04 -11.47
C PHE A 326 -13.67 6.53 -11.42
N GLY A 327 -13.70 7.16 -12.59
CA GLY A 327 -13.87 8.60 -12.79
C GLY A 327 -12.55 9.39 -12.88
N ALA A 328 -11.41 8.77 -12.50
CA ALA A 328 -10.08 9.34 -12.64
C ALA A 328 -9.15 8.52 -13.56
N GLU A 329 -9.65 7.41 -14.13
CA GLU A 329 -8.90 6.46 -14.95
C GLU A 329 -8.23 7.11 -16.16
N HIS A 330 -8.86 8.12 -16.75
CA HIS A 330 -8.31 8.87 -17.90
C HIS A 330 -6.97 9.55 -17.59
N LEU A 331 -6.72 9.91 -16.31
CA LEU A 331 -5.45 10.49 -15.87
C LEU A 331 -4.32 9.44 -15.87
N LEU A 332 -4.63 8.18 -15.58
CA LEU A 332 -3.69 7.05 -15.62
C LEU A 332 -3.45 6.60 -17.05
N MET A 333 -4.52 6.42 -17.83
CA MET A 333 -4.49 5.99 -19.23
C MET A 333 -3.62 6.91 -20.11
N ARG A 334 -3.75 8.24 -19.95
CA ARG A 334 -2.94 9.21 -20.69
C ARG A 334 -1.45 9.14 -20.37
N ARG A 335 -1.06 8.52 -19.26
CA ARG A 335 0.34 8.33 -18.84
C ARG A 335 0.93 6.98 -19.21
N ALA A 336 0.17 6.13 -19.90
CA ALA A 336 0.68 4.85 -20.41
C ALA A 336 1.89 5.07 -21.34
N ILE A 337 2.94 4.26 -21.17
CA ILE A 337 4.18 4.39 -22.00
C ILE A 337 4.03 3.81 -23.40
N SER A 338 3.01 3.01 -23.65
CA SER A 338 2.74 2.35 -24.92
C SER A 338 1.24 2.08 -25.08
N ASP A 339 0.82 1.78 -26.31
CA ASP A 339 -0.55 1.35 -26.58
C ASP A 339 -0.90 0.05 -25.86
N GLU A 340 0.04 -0.89 -25.71
CA GLU A 340 -0.14 -2.12 -24.94
C GLU A 340 -0.51 -1.80 -23.47
N VAL A 341 0.27 -0.94 -22.80
CA VAL A 341 0.01 -0.53 -21.41
C VAL A 341 -1.31 0.25 -21.30
N LEU A 342 -1.68 1.02 -22.33
CA LEU A 342 -2.98 1.69 -22.38
C LEU A 342 -4.11 0.65 -22.43
N GLN A 343 -4.02 -0.36 -23.32
CA GLN A 343 -5.04 -1.41 -23.42
C GLN A 343 -5.13 -2.22 -22.12
N ASP A 344 -4.01 -2.59 -21.52
CA ASP A 344 -3.97 -3.27 -20.21
C ASP A 344 -4.65 -2.42 -19.13
N THR A 345 -4.47 -1.09 -19.15
CA THR A 345 -5.12 -0.18 -18.19
C THR A 345 -6.63 -0.10 -18.44
N ILE A 346 -7.07 -0.08 -19.69
CA ILE A 346 -8.50 -0.12 -20.06
C ILE A 346 -9.14 -1.43 -19.56
N HIS A 347 -8.48 -2.56 -19.82
CA HIS A 347 -8.94 -3.87 -19.31
C HIS A 347 -9.00 -3.88 -17.79
N LEU A 348 -7.95 -3.43 -17.10
CA LEU A 348 -7.93 -3.34 -15.63
C LEU A 348 -9.18 -2.65 -15.08
N ILE A 349 -9.58 -1.54 -15.68
CA ILE A 349 -10.74 -0.75 -15.24
C ILE A 349 -12.05 -1.42 -15.60
N ASN A 350 -12.22 -1.80 -16.88
CA ASN A 350 -13.49 -2.32 -17.38
C ASN A 350 -13.82 -3.72 -16.83
N ASP A 351 -12.83 -4.62 -16.73
CA ASP A 351 -13.01 -5.96 -16.14
C ASP A 351 -13.52 -5.86 -14.69
N PHE A 352 -13.05 -4.86 -13.94
CA PHE A 352 -13.51 -4.64 -12.57
C PHE A 352 -14.92 -4.05 -12.51
N LYS A 353 -15.31 -3.18 -13.47
CA LYS A 353 -16.69 -2.70 -13.61
C LYS A 353 -17.63 -3.87 -14.00
N GLU A 354 -17.22 -4.71 -14.95
CA GLU A 354 -17.95 -5.91 -15.33
C GLU A 354 -18.11 -6.90 -14.18
N TYR A 355 -17.07 -7.06 -13.33
CA TYR A 355 -17.16 -7.86 -12.12
C TYR A 355 -18.31 -7.37 -11.21
N TYR A 356 -18.44 -6.06 -10.95
CA TYR A 356 -19.59 -5.55 -10.18
C TYR A 356 -20.93 -5.80 -10.86
N LEU A 357 -21.03 -5.48 -12.15
CA LEU A 357 -22.28 -5.66 -12.91
C LEU A 357 -22.72 -7.12 -12.97
N SER A 358 -21.78 -8.07 -13.14
CA SER A 358 -22.06 -9.51 -13.14
C SER A 358 -22.62 -10.03 -11.81
N HIS A 359 -22.34 -9.32 -10.71
CA HIS A 359 -22.86 -9.60 -9.37
C HIS A 359 -24.09 -8.73 -9.01
N GLY A 360 -24.65 -8.00 -9.98
CA GLY A 360 -25.82 -7.13 -9.77
C GLY A 360 -25.55 -5.93 -8.84
N GLN A 361 -24.27 -5.50 -8.73
CA GLN A 361 -23.87 -4.38 -7.89
C GLN A 361 -23.62 -3.12 -8.74
N PRO A 362 -23.98 -1.92 -8.22
CA PRO A 362 -23.69 -0.67 -8.90
C PRO A 362 -22.19 -0.34 -8.86
N VAL A 363 -21.69 0.26 -9.95
CA VAL A 363 -20.28 0.67 -10.06
C VAL A 363 -19.94 1.82 -9.09
N GLY A 364 -20.90 2.70 -8.79
CA GLY A 364 -20.71 3.94 -8.03
C GLY A 364 -21.00 3.86 -6.53
N GLU A 365 -21.06 2.67 -5.90
CA GLU A 365 -21.47 2.51 -4.49
C GLU A 365 -20.49 3.14 -3.48
N ASN A 366 -19.20 3.16 -3.78
CA ASN A 366 -18.23 3.91 -3.00
C ASN A 366 -18.41 5.43 -3.23
N PRO A 367 -18.22 6.33 -2.25
CA PRO A 367 -17.51 6.20 -0.97
C PRO A 367 -18.35 5.63 0.17
N SER A 368 -17.65 5.01 1.13
CA SER A 368 -18.28 4.47 2.34
C SER A 368 -18.92 5.56 3.21
N PRO A 369 -19.86 5.20 4.13
CA PRO A 369 -20.45 6.19 5.04
C PRO A 369 -19.40 7.01 5.81
N GLY A 370 -18.29 6.39 6.22
CA GLY A 370 -17.20 7.08 6.89
C GLY A 370 -16.48 8.11 6.02
N ASN A 371 -16.30 7.83 4.73
CA ASN A 371 -15.72 8.79 3.79
C ASN A 371 -16.68 9.97 3.52
N LYS A 372 -17.99 9.70 3.41
CA LYS A 372 -19.04 10.74 3.28
C LYS A 372 -19.03 11.67 4.49
N ALA A 373 -19.00 11.11 5.70
CA ALA A 373 -18.86 11.87 6.94
C ALA A 373 -17.55 12.67 7.03
N GLY A 374 -16.52 12.26 6.29
CA GLY A 374 -15.23 12.95 6.19
C GLY A 374 -15.14 13.98 5.06
N GLY A 375 -16.26 14.31 4.37
CA GLY A 375 -16.33 15.36 3.35
C GLY A 375 -16.19 14.91 1.89
N ILE A 376 -16.05 13.59 1.62
CA ILE A 376 -16.04 13.02 0.26
C ILE A 376 -17.47 12.64 -0.13
N SER A 377 -17.94 13.09 -1.30
CA SER A 377 -19.36 12.94 -1.67
C SER A 377 -19.61 11.86 -2.72
N THR A 378 -18.74 11.74 -3.71
CA THR A 378 -18.91 10.85 -4.87
C THR A 378 -17.68 9.97 -5.09
N LEU A 379 -17.81 8.94 -5.90
CA LEU A 379 -16.68 8.07 -6.25
C LEU A 379 -15.66 8.80 -7.12
N GLU A 380 -16.08 9.64 -8.05
CA GLU A 380 -15.19 10.46 -8.87
C GLU A 380 -14.34 11.40 -7.99
N GLU A 381 -14.94 12.06 -7.00
CA GLU A 381 -14.19 12.89 -6.06
C GLU A 381 -13.14 12.06 -5.31
N LYS A 382 -13.53 10.88 -4.82
CA LYS A 382 -12.64 9.97 -4.15
C LYS A 382 -11.51 9.52 -5.08
N ALA A 383 -11.82 9.09 -6.29
CA ALA A 383 -10.87 8.60 -7.27
C ALA A 383 -9.86 9.66 -7.70
N LEU A 384 -10.30 10.89 -7.96
CA LEU A 384 -9.42 12.02 -8.28
C LEU A 384 -8.45 12.35 -7.12
N GLY A 385 -8.90 12.20 -5.88
CA GLY A 385 -8.03 12.31 -4.70
C GLY A 385 -7.09 11.13 -4.53
N CYS A 386 -7.56 9.90 -4.76
CA CYS A 386 -6.80 8.66 -4.55
C CYS A 386 -5.70 8.45 -5.61
N THR A 387 -5.97 8.75 -6.88
CA THR A 387 -5.00 8.60 -7.97
C THR A 387 -3.79 9.52 -7.83
N GLN A 388 -3.89 10.59 -7.06
CA GLN A 388 -2.77 11.48 -6.76
C GLN A 388 -1.59 10.77 -6.08
N LYS A 389 -1.82 9.65 -5.39
CA LYS A 389 -0.76 8.80 -4.81
C LYS A 389 0.26 8.33 -5.86
N SER A 390 -0.15 8.24 -7.11
CA SER A 390 0.69 7.80 -8.24
C SER A 390 1.59 8.90 -8.84
N GLY A 391 1.47 10.14 -8.34
CA GLY A 391 2.23 11.28 -8.88
C GLY A 391 1.95 11.54 -10.35
N THR A 392 3.00 11.89 -11.08
CA THR A 392 2.98 12.22 -12.51
C THR A 392 3.80 11.26 -13.39
N SER A 393 4.48 10.29 -12.78
CA SER A 393 5.31 9.31 -13.49
C SER A 393 4.52 8.51 -14.53
N PRO A 394 5.16 8.13 -15.66
CA PRO A 394 4.52 7.26 -16.65
C PRO A 394 4.10 5.92 -16.04
N VAL A 395 2.95 5.40 -16.46
CA VAL A 395 2.51 4.04 -16.15
C VAL A 395 3.28 3.08 -17.06
N VAL A 396 4.13 2.24 -16.47
CA VAL A 396 5.04 1.35 -17.23
C VAL A 396 4.53 -0.08 -17.34
N GLY A 397 3.46 -0.43 -16.64
CA GLY A 397 2.82 -1.74 -16.74
C GLY A 397 1.63 -1.90 -15.82
N VAL A 398 0.87 -2.96 -16.07
CA VAL A 398 -0.29 -3.39 -15.30
C VAL A 398 -0.04 -4.82 -14.83
N LEU A 399 -0.32 -5.10 -13.57
CA LEU A 399 -0.19 -6.41 -12.93
C LEU A 399 -1.59 -6.99 -12.66
N LYS A 400 -1.75 -8.27 -12.90
CA LYS A 400 -2.93 -9.04 -12.49
C LYS A 400 -2.88 -9.33 -10.98
N TYR A 401 -4.03 -9.70 -10.41
CA TYR A 401 -4.07 -10.16 -9.01
C TYR A 401 -3.19 -11.41 -8.83
N GLY A 402 -2.30 -11.40 -7.83
CA GLY A 402 -1.33 -12.49 -7.63
C GLY A 402 -0.17 -12.52 -8.63
N GLU A 403 0.06 -11.45 -9.40
CA GLU A 403 1.22 -11.31 -10.27
C GLU A 403 2.33 -10.54 -9.55
N ARG A 404 3.56 -11.03 -9.67
CA ARG A 404 4.75 -10.40 -9.08
C ARG A 404 5.40 -9.43 -10.05
N LEU A 405 5.84 -8.28 -9.53
CA LEU A 405 6.61 -7.33 -10.30
C LEU A 405 7.97 -7.94 -10.72
N SER A 406 8.22 -7.94 -12.03
CA SER A 406 9.51 -8.38 -12.58
C SER A 406 10.67 -7.51 -12.05
N PRO A 407 11.82 -8.09 -11.68
CA PRO A 407 13.01 -7.33 -11.27
C PRO A 407 13.54 -6.36 -12.33
N THR A 408 13.23 -6.60 -13.61
CA THR A 408 13.73 -5.81 -14.76
C THR A 408 12.86 -4.61 -15.11
N ARG A 409 11.66 -4.49 -14.52
CA ARG A 409 10.73 -3.38 -14.79
C ARG A 409 10.68 -2.44 -13.60
N SER A 410 11.25 -1.25 -13.72
CA SER A 410 11.16 -0.18 -12.72
C SER A 410 10.17 0.90 -13.17
N GLY A 411 9.60 1.64 -12.21
CA GLY A 411 8.66 2.74 -12.45
C GLY A 411 7.29 2.51 -11.80
N LEU A 412 6.29 3.28 -12.22
CA LEU A 412 4.92 3.18 -11.72
C LEU A 412 4.16 2.05 -12.41
N HIS A 413 3.61 1.15 -11.62
CA HIS A 413 2.72 0.07 -12.08
C HIS A 413 1.32 0.21 -11.48
N LEU A 414 0.33 -0.33 -12.17
CA LEU A 414 -1.02 -0.53 -11.65
C LEU A 414 -1.20 -2.02 -11.29
N LEU A 415 -2.00 -2.31 -10.27
CA LEU A 415 -2.26 -3.69 -9.83
C LEU A 415 -3.75 -3.91 -9.67
N SER A 416 -4.25 -5.01 -10.24
CA SER A 416 -5.63 -5.45 -10.07
C SER A 416 -5.86 -5.93 -8.64
N ALA A 417 -6.64 -5.16 -7.85
CA ALA A 417 -7.18 -5.59 -6.56
C ALA A 417 -8.37 -4.69 -6.17
N PRO A 418 -9.29 -5.19 -5.31
CA PRO A 418 -10.44 -4.41 -4.82
C PRO A 418 -9.99 -3.29 -3.87
N GLY A 419 -10.95 -2.43 -3.48
CA GLY A 419 -10.71 -1.34 -2.52
C GLY A 419 -10.65 -1.78 -1.03
N ASN A 420 -10.85 -3.06 -0.71
CA ASN A 420 -10.75 -3.57 0.65
C ASN A 420 -9.32 -3.45 1.19
N ASP A 421 -9.13 -2.82 2.36
CA ASP A 421 -7.82 -2.49 2.92
C ASP A 421 -6.91 -3.72 3.07
N LEU A 422 -7.44 -4.83 3.60
CA LEU A 422 -6.67 -6.05 3.83
C LEU A 422 -6.27 -6.71 2.51
N VAL A 423 -7.23 -6.88 1.60
CA VAL A 423 -7.02 -7.56 0.31
C VAL A 423 -6.07 -6.77 -0.58
N ALA A 424 -6.28 -5.46 -0.69
CA ALA A 424 -5.44 -4.59 -1.53
C ALA A 424 -4.00 -4.48 -1.01
N SER A 425 -3.81 -4.33 0.31
CA SER A 425 -2.47 -4.28 0.90
C SER A 425 -1.76 -5.63 0.80
N THR A 426 -2.49 -6.74 0.94
CA THR A 426 -1.97 -8.09 0.70
C THR A 426 -1.51 -8.25 -0.75
N ALA A 427 -2.31 -7.80 -1.72
CA ALA A 427 -1.96 -7.86 -3.14
C ALA A 427 -0.69 -7.05 -3.46
N LEU A 428 -0.54 -5.85 -2.88
CA LEU A 428 0.68 -5.03 -3.02
C LEU A 428 1.92 -5.74 -2.48
N ALA A 429 1.82 -6.28 -1.26
CA ALA A 429 2.93 -7.01 -0.66
C ALA A 429 3.25 -8.29 -1.47
N ALA A 430 2.24 -9.07 -1.90
CA ALA A 430 2.40 -10.25 -2.73
C ALA A 430 3.04 -9.92 -4.09
N ALA A 431 2.71 -8.77 -4.70
CA ALA A 431 3.36 -8.30 -5.91
C ALA A 431 4.87 -7.96 -5.72
N GLY A 432 5.38 -8.06 -4.48
CA GLY A 432 6.79 -7.89 -4.12
C GLY A 432 7.13 -6.52 -3.53
N CYS A 433 6.13 -5.73 -3.09
CA CYS A 433 6.38 -4.50 -2.37
C CYS A 433 6.96 -4.80 -0.98
N GLN A 434 8.20 -4.37 -0.75
CA GLN A 434 8.84 -4.53 0.55
C GLN A 434 8.21 -3.65 1.63
N LEU A 435 7.58 -2.54 1.24
CA LEU A 435 6.93 -1.54 2.09
C LEU A 435 5.61 -1.10 1.46
N VAL A 436 4.59 -0.87 2.27
CA VAL A 436 3.33 -0.24 1.85
C VAL A 436 3.19 1.11 2.53
N LEU A 437 2.97 2.17 1.74
CA LEU A 437 2.60 3.50 2.23
C LEU A 437 1.08 3.61 2.24
N PHE A 438 0.52 3.90 3.41
CA PHE A 438 -0.91 3.86 3.64
C PHE A 438 -1.41 5.21 4.16
N THR A 439 -2.08 6.00 3.32
CA THR A 439 -2.67 7.28 3.72
C THR A 439 -4.02 7.07 4.42
N THR A 440 -4.30 7.88 5.45
CA THR A 440 -5.56 7.78 6.19
C THR A 440 -5.94 9.11 6.84
N GLY A 441 -7.23 9.46 6.75
CA GLY A 441 -7.81 10.63 7.44
C GLY A 441 -8.49 10.27 8.76
N ARG A 442 -8.89 9.01 8.93
CA ARG A 442 -9.64 8.54 10.11
C ARG A 442 -8.83 7.58 10.99
N GLY A 443 -7.76 6.98 10.43
CA GLY A 443 -6.84 6.07 11.12
C GLY A 443 -7.28 4.61 11.11
N THR A 444 -6.28 3.74 11.12
CA THR A 444 -6.43 2.30 11.28
C THR A 444 -5.18 1.71 11.93
N PRO A 445 -5.28 0.73 12.84
CA PRO A 445 -4.13 -0.01 13.36
C PRO A 445 -3.59 -1.06 12.38
N PHE A 446 -4.32 -1.38 11.31
CA PHE A 446 -4.02 -2.44 10.35
C PHE A 446 -2.60 -2.34 9.77
N SER A 447 -1.98 -3.49 9.53
CA SER A 447 -0.76 -3.67 8.74
C SER A 447 -0.86 -4.97 7.96
N THR A 448 -0.33 -5.02 6.74
CA THR A 448 -0.15 -6.28 6.04
C THR A 448 1.16 -6.98 6.46
N PHE A 449 1.48 -8.12 5.86
CA PHE A 449 2.70 -8.89 6.16
C PHE A 449 4.01 -8.18 5.72
N ALA A 450 3.93 -7.15 4.89
CA ALA A 450 5.01 -6.18 4.68
C ALA A 450 4.83 -4.97 5.61
N PRO A 451 5.89 -4.31 6.10
CA PRO A 451 5.76 -3.07 6.86
C PRO A 451 4.79 -2.11 6.20
N THR A 452 3.85 -1.57 6.98
CA THR A 452 2.81 -0.65 6.49
C THR A 452 2.94 0.68 7.22
N LEU A 453 3.50 1.68 6.53
CA LEU A 453 3.76 3.02 7.05
C LEU A 453 2.51 3.88 6.85
N LYS A 454 1.91 4.35 7.96
CA LYS A 454 0.69 5.14 7.94
C LYS A 454 0.96 6.63 7.96
N VAL A 455 0.36 7.31 6.97
CA VAL A 455 0.48 8.75 6.76
C VAL A 455 -0.87 9.41 7.02
N SER A 456 -0.97 10.25 8.06
CA SER A 456 -2.21 10.98 8.33
C SER A 456 -2.39 12.13 7.36
N THR A 457 -3.65 12.39 6.99
CA THR A 457 -4.05 13.51 6.11
C THR A 457 -4.23 14.81 6.87
N ASN A 458 -4.37 14.74 8.20
CA ASN A 458 -4.69 15.87 9.07
C ASN A 458 -3.96 15.78 10.42
N ASN A 459 -3.80 16.93 11.07
CA ASN A 459 -3.09 17.05 12.33
C ASN A 459 -3.88 16.42 13.50
N GLU A 460 -5.21 16.51 13.48
CA GLU A 460 -6.07 15.98 14.54
C GLU A 460 -5.86 14.47 14.72
N LEU A 461 -5.91 13.70 13.62
CA LEU A 461 -5.67 12.27 13.66
C LEU A 461 -4.26 11.94 14.20
N ALA A 462 -3.24 12.64 13.71
CA ALA A 462 -1.86 12.40 14.14
C ALA A 462 -1.68 12.61 15.65
N HIS A 463 -2.32 13.64 16.21
CA HIS A 463 -2.29 13.93 17.65
C HIS A 463 -3.15 12.96 18.46
N ARG A 464 -4.35 12.62 17.96
CA ARG A 464 -5.31 11.76 18.68
C ARG A 464 -4.90 10.28 18.71
N LYS A 465 -4.21 9.80 17.64
CA LYS A 465 -3.82 8.39 17.46
C LYS A 465 -2.33 8.22 17.12
N PRO A 466 -1.42 8.75 17.94
CA PRO A 466 0.01 8.68 17.66
C PRO A 466 0.56 7.24 17.60
N GLN A 467 -0.16 6.27 18.22
CA GLN A 467 0.18 4.85 18.16
C GLN A 467 -0.23 4.16 16.86
N TRP A 468 -1.00 4.83 15.99
CA TRP A 468 -1.40 4.30 14.68
C TRP A 468 -0.68 4.98 13.50
N ILE A 469 -0.20 6.21 13.71
CA ILE A 469 0.32 7.08 12.67
C ILE A 469 1.85 7.15 12.77
N ASP A 470 2.51 6.94 11.63
CA ASP A 470 3.96 7.00 11.49
C ASP A 470 4.45 8.37 11.01
N PHE A 471 3.66 9.04 10.16
CA PHE A 471 4.02 10.33 9.58
C PHE A 471 2.79 11.25 9.43
N ASN A 472 2.96 12.53 9.72
CA ASN A 472 1.88 13.51 9.62
C ASN A 472 2.02 14.40 8.39
N ALA A 473 1.17 14.18 7.37
CA ALA A 473 1.09 15.06 6.21
C ALA A 473 0.10 16.24 6.41
N GLY A 474 -0.69 16.24 7.51
CA GLY A 474 -1.61 17.31 7.84
C GLY A 474 -0.92 18.66 8.04
N VAL A 475 0.39 18.69 8.33
CA VAL A 475 1.20 19.90 8.42
C VAL A 475 1.26 20.72 7.11
N LEU A 476 0.84 20.14 5.97
CA LEU A 476 0.65 20.86 4.71
C LEU A 476 -0.54 21.84 4.73
N LEU A 477 -1.45 21.68 5.68
CA LEU A 477 -2.54 22.63 5.92
C LEU A 477 -2.05 23.88 6.66
N ASP A 478 -0.86 23.82 7.26
CA ASP A 478 -0.16 24.90 7.91
C ASP A 478 0.84 25.56 6.91
N ASP A 479 1.92 26.14 7.39
CA ASP A 479 2.91 26.86 6.56
C ASP A 479 4.08 25.97 6.06
N VAL A 480 3.92 24.64 6.08
CA VAL A 480 4.95 23.71 5.59
C VAL A 480 4.79 23.49 4.08
N THR A 481 5.88 23.67 3.33
CA THR A 481 5.87 23.44 1.87
C THR A 481 5.98 21.96 1.54
N MET A 482 5.41 21.56 0.37
CA MET A 482 5.50 20.18 -0.14
C MET A 482 6.96 19.72 -0.27
N ASP A 483 7.86 20.55 -0.80
CA ASP A 483 9.27 20.17 -1.02
C ASP A 483 9.99 19.84 0.31
N LYS A 484 9.77 20.66 1.34
CA LYS A 484 10.34 20.42 2.67
C LYS A 484 9.79 19.13 3.29
N LEU A 485 8.48 18.92 3.18
CA LEU A 485 7.85 17.73 3.73
C LEU A 485 8.23 16.46 2.96
N LEU A 486 8.36 16.54 1.63
CA LEU A 486 8.83 15.44 0.79
C LEU A 486 10.24 15.01 1.18
N GLN A 487 11.16 15.96 1.41
CA GLN A 487 12.51 15.65 1.87
C GLN A 487 12.49 14.87 3.21
N GLN A 488 11.72 15.33 4.18
CA GLN A 488 11.58 14.68 5.48
C GLN A 488 10.95 13.28 5.35
N PHE A 489 9.89 13.18 4.55
CA PHE A 489 9.20 11.92 4.30
C PHE A 489 10.11 10.89 3.62
N THR A 490 10.85 11.32 2.61
CA THR A 490 11.81 10.47 1.89
C THR A 490 12.88 9.91 2.81
N LEU A 491 13.49 10.74 3.66
CA LEU A 491 14.47 10.30 4.64
C LEU A 491 13.86 9.29 5.62
N TYR A 492 12.65 9.54 6.09
CA TYR A 492 11.96 8.63 7.00
C TYR A 492 11.66 7.27 6.33
N VAL A 493 11.21 7.25 5.07
CA VAL A 493 11.00 6.00 4.31
C VAL A 493 12.32 5.24 4.13
N ILE A 494 13.43 5.92 3.84
CA ILE A 494 14.76 5.29 3.76
C ILE A 494 15.17 4.71 5.11
N ASP A 495 14.88 5.38 6.22
CA ASP A 495 15.17 4.88 7.57
C ASP A 495 14.36 3.62 7.90
N VAL A 496 13.07 3.60 7.54
CA VAL A 496 12.23 2.40 7.69
C VAL A 496 12.73 1.25 6.81
N ALA A 497 13.08 1.53 5.56
CA ALA A 497 13.64 0.52 4.63
C ALA A 497 14.99 -0.01 5.12
N SER A 498 15.82 0.84 5.71
CA SER A 498 17.13 0.47 6.27
C SER A 498 17.05 -0.23 7.64
N GLY A 499 15.85 -0.36 8.25
CA GLY A 499 15.68 -0.95 9.57
C GLY A 499 16.09 -0.02 10.74
N ARG A 500 16.48 1.24 10.46
CA ARG A 500 16.77 2.25 11.51
C ARG A 500 15.50 2.68 12.24
N SER A 501 14.36 2.58 11.58
CA SER A 501 13.03 2.80 12.17
C SER A 501 12.11 1.62 11.88
N ARG A 502 11.16 1.35 12.77
CA ARG A 502 10.05 0.43 12.55
C ARG A 502 8.74 1.20 12.53
N THR A 503 7.78 0.71 11.76
CA THR A 503 6.43 1.29 11.76
C THR A 503 5.73 1.04 13.09
N THR A 504 4.79 1.90 13.46
CA THR A 504 3.98 1.75 14.67
C THR A 504 3.25 0.41 14.69
N ALA A 505 2.77 -0.06 13.53
CA ALA A 505 2.11 -1.34 13.41
C ALA A 505 3.04 -2.53 13.72
N GLU A 506 4.29 -2.51 13.23
CA GLU A 506 5.29 -3.52 13.58
C GLU A 506 5.60 -3.54 15.08
N LEU A 507 5.67 -2.35 15.70
CA LEU A 507 5.91 -2.23 17.15
C LEU A 507 4.78 -2.81 18.00
N HIS A 508 3.57 -2.84 17.47
CA HIS A 508 2.39 -3.44 18.12
C HIS A 508 2.13 -4.90 17.69
N GLY A 509 2.92 -5.43 16.76
CA GLY A 509 2.78 -6.81 16.29
C GLY A 509 1.59 -7.02 15.34
N ASN A 510 1.08 -5.95 14.71
CA ASN A 510 0.01 -6.03 13.73
C ASN A 510 0.59 -6.53 12.40
N ALA A 511 0.07 -7.65 11.89
CA ALA A 511 0.42 -8.22 10.60
C ALA A 511 -0.69 -9.16 10.15
N GLU A 512 -1.62 -8.65 9.38
CA GLU A 512 -2.78 -9.40 8.88
C GLU A 512 -2.71 -9.49 7.36
N PHE A 513 -3.41 -10.48 6.80
CA PHE A 513 -3.63 -10.55 5.37
C PHE A 513 -5.00 -11.14 5.03
N ALA A 514 -5.49 -10.83 3.84
CA ALA A 514 -6.69 -11.43 3.28
C ALA A 514 -6.54 -11.64 1.78
N ILE A 515 -7.16 -12.69 1.28
CA ILE A 515 -7.13 -13.07 -0.13
C ILE A 515 -8.47 -12.71 -0.77
N PHE A 516 -8.45 -12.18 -1.98
CA PHE A 516 -9.64 -11.86 -2.75
C PHE A 516 -10.41 -13.15 -3.05
N LYS A 517 -11.68 -13.16 -2.70
CA LYS A 517 -12.57 -14.31 -2.82
C LYS A 517 -13.91 -13.89 -3.39
N THR A 518 -14.38 -14.59 -4.39
CA THR A 518 -15.63 -14.30 -5.10
C THR A 518 -16.58 -15.49 -5.18
N GLY A 519 -16.08 -16.71 -4.98
CA GLY A 519 -16.78 -17.92 -5.40
C GLY A 519 -17.40 -18.75 -4.28
N VAL A 520 -17.76 -19.94 -4.65
CA VAL A 520 -18.45 -20.91 -3.81
C VAL A 520 -17.46 -21.72 -2.99
N THR A 521 -17.81 -21.99 -1.74
CA THR A 521 -17.10 -22.95 -0.91
C THR A 521 -17.81 -24.30 -0.95
N LEU A 522 -17.10 -25.42 -1.21
CA LEU A 522 -17.62 -26.79 -1.21
C LEU A 522 -18.08 -27.23 0.17
#